data_ddc3e7441c94b57fe4222d4a42a7f6dd
#
_entry.id   ddc3e7441c94b57fe4222d4a42a7f6dd
#
_cell.length_a   1.000
_cell.length_b   1.000
_cell.length_c   1.000
_cell.angle_alpha   90.00
_cell.angle_beta   90.00
_cell.angle_gamma   90.00
#
_symmetry.space_group_name_H-M   'P 1'
#
loop_
_entity.id
_entity.type
_entity.pdbx_description
1 polymer ?
#
loop_
_entity_poly.entity_id
_entity_poly.type
_entity_poly.pdbx_seq_one_letter_code
_entity_poly.pdbx_strand_id
1 'polypeptide(L)'
;MSSGQRGFYKNTCRSSRLESQALADRQQILDYVPYLLFGTYLISYILICSLCYLRSLTMHIYTSLLPLFLTTILAYDAPAYSGYNRIWQSTFTGASATLPDQGLWNIITGNLNVNGELETYTSSTKNLQNSGGSTLQIVPWRDSSVSGGWTSGRLESKYTFTPVAGKMTLVESQIRFGGNAISAKKGIWPAFWMLGDSIRHGTGWPACGELDVLETVNGQLTGYGTVHCDVYPGGICNEGNGIGGNIGIPDQGWHTWRIIFDRRSNNWQTESITWFMDGQQFHQITGSRINNQAVWNSLCHSPMYFLLNVAVGGNWPGYPDGTTQDGYGSMMEVGYLAHYTQQ
;
A
#
# COMPACT_ATOMS: atom_id res chain seq x y z
N MET A 1 -11.19 -16.82 -70.38
CA MET A 1 -12.64 -17.14 -70.37
C MET A 1 -13.14 -16.75 -69.00
N SER A 2 -13.88 -15.67 -69.01
CA SER A 2 -15.25 -15.43 -68.58
C SER A 2 -15.33 -15.20 -67.06
N SER A 3 -15.44 -13.96 -66.71
CA SER A 3 -16.62 -13.12 -66.30
C SER A 3 -17.02 -13.45 -64.85
N GLY A 4 -17.01 -12.56 -63.92
CA GLY A 4 -17.62 -11.24 -63.77
C GLY A 4 -18.76 -11.31 -62.77
N GLN A 5 -18.69 -10.60 -61.70
CA GLN A 5 -19.83 -9.76 -61.25
C GLN A 5 -19.48 -8.98 -59.96
N ARG A 6 -19.79 -7.73 -60.04
CA ARG A 6 -19.73 -6.77 -58.92
C ARG A 6 -20.97 -6.94 -58.03
N GLY A 7 -20.84 -6.73 -56.79
CA GLY A 7 -21.96 -6.56 -55.86
C GLY A 7 -21.60 -5.57 -54.74
N PHE A 8 -22.15 -4.37 -54.87
CA PHE A 8 -22.15 -3.34 -53.86
C PHE A 8 -22.84 -3.81 -52.58
N TYR A 9 -22.24 -3.57 -51.42
CA TYR A 9 -23.00 -3.16 -50.24
C TYR A 9 -22.23 -2.09 -49.43
N LYS A 10 -22.91 -0.97 -49.32
CA LYS A 10 -22.49 0.22 -48.59
C LYS A 10 -22.71 0.09 -47.09
N ASN A 11 -21.80 0.69 -46.34
CA ASN A 11 -22.02 1.47 -45.12
C ASN A 11 -23.32 1.30 -44.36
N THR A 12 -23.29 0.56 -43.25
CA THR A 12 -24.13 0.81 -42.06
C THR A 12 -23.57 0.05 -40.86
N CYS A 13 -22.40 0.47 -40.32
CA CYS A 13 -21.95 0.00 -38.99
C CYS A 13 -20.92 0.97 -38.36
N ARG A 14 -21.25 2.29 -38.35
CA ARG A 14 -20.40 3.25 -37.64
C ARG A 14 -21.15 4.20 -36.70
N SER A 15 -22.49 4.02 -36.56
CA SER A 15 -23.28 4.86 -35.64
C SER A 15 -23.58 4.22 -34.29
N SER A 16 -23.60 2.85 -34.20
CA SER A 16 -24.02 2.15 -32.98
C SER A 16 -22.91 2.08 -31.90
N ARG A 17 -21.65 2.31 -32.24
CA ARG A 17 -20.54 2.29 -31.25
C ARG A 17 -20.31 3.62 -30.54
N LEU A 18 -20.69 4.72 -31.17
CA LEU A 18 -20.59 6.05 -30.56
C LEU A 18 -21.78 6.37 -29.64
N GLU A 19 -22.95 5.81 -29.93
CA GLU A 19 -24.12 5.97 -29.05
C GLU A 19 -24.03 5.13 -27.77
N SER A 20 -23.43 3.94 -27.82
CA SER A 20 -23.23 3.13 -26.62
C SER A 20 -22.16 3.72 -25.67
N GLN A 21 -21.14 4.38 -26.19
CA GLN A 21 -20.13 5.06 -25.38
C GLN A 21 -20.68 6.33 -24.72
N ALA A 22 -21.50 7.10 -25.47
CA ALA A 22 -22.17 8.28 -24.94
C ALA A 22 -23.24 7.97 -23.88
N LEU A 23 -23.84 6.79 -23.91
CA LEU A 23 -24.79 6.33 -22.89
C LEU A 23 -24.07 5.85 -21.60
N ALA A 24 -22.91 5.22 -21.71
CA ALA A 24 -22.10 4.81 -20.57
C ALA A 24 -21.54 6.02 -19.80
N ASP A 25 -21.04 7.03 -20.53
CA ASP A 25 -20.54 8.28 -19.94
C ASP A 25 -21.66 9.11 -19.29
N ARG A 26 -22.89 9.05 -19.81
CA ARG A 26 -24.04 9.70 -19.19
C ARG A 26 -24.51 9.01 -17.90
N GLN A 27 -24.40 7.69 -17.81
CA GLN A 27 -24.77 6.95 -16.61
C GLN A 27 -23.78 7.23 -15.45
N GLN A 28 -22.48 7.37 -15.76
CA GLN A 28 -21.46 7.74 -14.75
C GLN A 28 -21.65 9.18 -14.22
N ILE A 29 -22.16 10.10 -15.03
CA ILE A 29 -22.45 11.48 -14.59
C ILE A 29 -23.72 11.53 -13.75
N LEU A 30 -24.71 10.64 -13.99
CA LEU A 30 -25.97 10.63 -13.27
C LEU A 30 -25.86 10.04 -11.84
N ASP A 31 -24.87 9.19 -11.58
CA ASP A 31 -24.65 8.63 -10.24
C ASP A 31 -23.98 9.61 -9.25
N TYR A 32 -23.38 10.73 -9.76
CA TYR A 32 -22.83 11.80 -8.94
C TYR A 32 -23.75 13.02 -8.76
N VAL A 33 -24.86 13.12 -9.50
CA VAL A 33 -25.79 14.25 -9.46
C VAL A 33 -26.64 14.33 -8.18
N PRO A 34 -27.00 13.27 -7.46
CA PRO A 34 -27.84 13.39 -6.26
C PRO A 34 -27.19 14.17 -5.11
N TYR A 35 -25.85 14.16 -5.00
CA TYR A 35 -25.15 14.84 -3.91
C TYR A 35 -24.86 16.32 -4.16
N LEU A 36 -24.79 16.73 -5.40
CA LEU A 36 -24.58 18.14 -5.77
C LEU A 36 -25.87 18.96 -5.81
N LEU A 37 -27.00 18.36 -6.15
CA LEU A 37 -28.30 19.05 -6.20
C LEU A 37 -28.94 19.27 -4.84
N PHE A 38 -28.65 18.42 -3.82
CA PHE A 38 -29.14 18.65 -2.45
C PHE A 38 -28.44 19.85 -1.78
N GLY A 39 -27.18 20.11 -2.10
CA GLY A 39 -26.43 21.25 -1.55
C GLY A 39 -26.93 22.60 -2.10
N THR A 40 -27.27 22.68 -3.37
CA THR A 40 -27.67 23.93 -4.03
C THR A 40 -29.12 24.31 -3.77
N TYR A 41 -30.04 23.34 -3.63
CA TYR A 41 -31.44 23.62 -3.26
C TYR A 41 -31.60 24.07 -1.80
N LEU A 42 -30.79 23.54 -0.90
CA LEU A 42 -30.83 23.97 0.51
C LEU A 42 -30.31 25.40 0.69
N ILE A 43 -29.30 25.81 -0.07
CA ILE A 43 -28.76 27.18 -0.04
C ILE A 43 -29.74 28.17 -0.67
N SER A 44 -30.43 27.81 -1.75
CA SER A 44 -31.44 28.66 -2.40
C SER A 44 -32.68 28.84 -1.55
N TYR A 45 -33.13 27.83 -0.80
CA TYR A 45 -34.30 27.96 0.09
C TYR A 45 -34.02 28.83 1.32
N ILE A 46 -32.80 28.80 1.86
CA ILE A 46 -32.38 29.63 2.97
C ILE A 46 -32.23 31.10 2.54
N LEU A 47 -31.78 31.37 1.32
CA LEU A 47 -31.65 32.74 0.78
C LEU A 47 -33.01 33.39 0.44
N ILE A 48 -34.01 32.64 0.02
CA ILE A 48 -35.34 33.18 -0.34
C ILE A 48 -36.18 33.47 0.89
N CYS A 49 -36.08 32.69 1.96
CA CYS A 49 -36.76 32.95 3.22
C CYS A 49 -36.19 34.16 4.02
N SER A 50 -34.92 34.50 3.80
CA SER A 50 -34.30 35.67 4.49
C SER A 50 -34.63 37.01 3.85
N LEU A 51 -35.12 37.07 2.62
CA LEU A 51 -35.48 38.31 1.89
C LEU A 51 -36.91 38.80 2.16
N CYS A 52 -37.77 37.99 2.77
CA CYS A 52 -39.15 38.37 3.07
C CYS A 52 -39.37 38.97 4.46
N TYR A 53 -38.36 39.05 5.33
CA TYR A 53 -38.53 39.52 6.71
C TYR A 53 -37.77 40.81 7.05
N LEU A 54 -37.20 41.55 6.06
CA LEU A 54 -36.46 42.79 6.29
C LEU A 54 -37.20 44.02 5.70
N ARG A 55 -38.34 44.34 6.30
CA ARG A 55 -38.83 45.76 6.38
C ARG A 55 -39.34 45.99 7.78
N SER A 56 -38.47 46.43 8.61
CA SER A 56 -38.67 47.42 9.71
C SER A 56 -37.65 47.20 10.85
N LEU A 57 -37.01 48.28 11.19
CA LEU A 57 -36.25 48.62 12.42
C LEU A 57 -34.73 48.33 12.45
N THR A 58 -34.02 49.48 12.37
CA THR A 58 -32.83 49.91 13.15
C THR A 58 -31.54 49.07 13.05
N MET A 59 -30.54 49.78 12.52
CA MET A 59 -29.11 49.42 12.56
C MET A 59 -28.67 48.85 13.93
N HIS A 60 -28.38 47.56 13.94
CA HIS A 60 -27.37 46.99 14.81
C HIS A 60 -26.41 46.17 13.98
N ILE A 61 -25.13 46.54 14.04
CA ILE A 61 -24.04 45.85 13.38
C ILE A 61 -23.90 44.48 14.07
N TYR A 62 -24.46 43.44 13.46
CA TYR A 62 -24.09 42.07 13.78
C TYR A 62 -23.05 41.62 12.79
N THR A 63 -21.80 41.57 13.24
CA THR A 63 -20.75 40.78 12.58
C THR A 63 -21.18 39.33 12.67
N SER A 64 -21.79 38.81 11.61
CA SER A 64 -22.05 37.38 11.47
C SER A 64 -20.71 36.68 11.27
N LEU A 65 -20.16 36.16 12.34
CA LEU A 65 -19.11 35.10 12.25
C LEU A 65 -19.75 33.93 11.52
N LEU A 66 -19.50 33.82 10.19
CA LEU A 66 -19.66 32.56 9.50
C LEU A 66 -18.76 31.56 10.20
N PRO A 67 -19.28 30.44 10.76
CA PRO A 67 -18.39 29.39 11.22
C PRO A 67 -17.68 28.86 9.97
N LEU A 68 -16.41 29.17 9.84
CA LEU A 68 -15.54 28.46 8.95
C LEU A 68 -15.56 27.01 9.47
N PHE A 69 -16.36 26.14 8.85
CA PHE A 69 -16.16 24.72 9.03
C PHE A 69 -14.81 24.39 8.41
N LEU A 70 -13.76 24.59 9.21
CA LEU A 70 -12.52 23.87 8.99
C LEU A 70 -12.93 22.39 9.14
N THR A 71 -13.17 21.71 8.04
CA THR A 71 -13.09 20.26 8.03
C THR A 71 -11.64 19.96 8.38
N THR A 72 -11.36 19.77 9.67
CA THR A 72 -10.15 19.10 10.08
C THR A 72 -10.22 17.75 9.38
N ILE A 73 -9.44 17.58 8.33
CA ILE A 73 -9.10 16.25 7.83
C ILE A 73 -8.43 15.63 9.05
N LEU A 74 -9.16 14.79 9.77
CA LEU A 74 -8.57 13.99 10.85
C LEU A 74 -7.49 13.18 10.18
N ALA A 75 -6.25 13.45 10.55
CA ALA A 75 -5.13 12.62 10.15
C ALA A 75 -5.54 11.16 10.46
N TYR A 76 -5.34 10.27 9.50
CA TYR A 76 -5.63 8.85 9.69
C TYR A 76 -4.58 8.28 10.66
N ASP A 77 -4.81 8.50 11.94
CA ASP A 77 -3.90 7.99 12.98
C ASP A 77 -4.00 6.48 13.09
N ALA A 78 -2.86 5.85 13.28
CA ALA A 78 -2.83 4.43 13.60
C ALA A 78 -3.60 4.17 14.91
N PRO A 79 -4.29 3.02 15.06
CA PRO A 79 -5.11 2.72 16.23
C PRO A 79 -4.33 2.80 17.54
N ALA A 80 -5.01 3.17 18.61
CA ALA A 80 -4.50 3.03 19.97
C ALA A 80 -4.90 1.67 20.54
N TYR A 81 -3.94 0.95 21.12
CA TYR A 81 -4.17 -0.37 21.73
C TYR A 81 -3.98 -0.31 23.23
N SER A 82 -4.94 -0.84 24.01
CA SER A 82 -4.81 -0.99 25.47
C SER A 82 -3.59 -1.84 25.81
N GLY A 83 -2.77 -1.38 26.75
CA GLY A 83 -1.54 -2.05 27.17
C GLY A 83 -0.33 -1.82 26.24
N TYR A 84 -0.45 -0.94 25.23
CA TYR A 84 0.65 -0.59 24.32
C TYR A 84 0.84 0.92 24.23
N ASN A 85 2.09 1.34 24.10
CA ASN A 85 2.47 2.68 23.71
C ASN A 85 2.79 2.69 22.22
N ARG A 86 2.16 3.58 21.42
CA ARG A 86 2.58 3.83 20.05
C ARG A 86 3.86 4.66 20.09
N ILE A 87 4.95 4.09 19.61
CA ILE A 87 6.30 4.69 19.66
C ILE A 87 6.58 5.51 18.40
N TRP A 88 6.08 5.05 17.25
CA TRP A 88 6.28 5.70 15.97
C TRP A 88 5.12 5.41 15.03
N GLN A 89 4.84 6.35 14.12
CA GLN A 89 3.91 6.14 13.02
C GLN A 89 4.26 7.00 11.81
N SER A 90 3.79 6.58 10.64
CA SER A 90 3.69 7.36 9.42
C SER A 90 2.27 7.26 8.89
N THR A 91 1.61 8.41 8.65
CA THR A 91 0.17 8.51 8.32
C THR A 91 -0.09 9.18 6.98
N PHE A 92 0.92 9.50 6.22
CA PHE A 92 0.88 10.00 4.83
C PHE A 92 -0.10 11.16 4.58
N THR A 93 -0.16 12.11 5.51
CA THR A 93 -1.12 13.23 5.53
C THR A 93 -0.82 14.37 4.54
N GLY A 94 0.11 14.20 3.62
CA GLY A 94 0.47 15.21 2.62
C GLY A 94 -0.65 15.51 1.63
N ALA A 95 -0.54 16.64 0.94
CA ALA A 95 -1.45 17.00 -0.16
C ALA A 95 -1.40 15.96 -1.29
N SER A 96 -2.50 15.81 -2.03
CA SER A 96 -2.56 14.93 -3.20
C SER A 96 -1.44 15.24 -4.19
N ALA A 97 -0.91 14.20 -4.82
CA ALA A 97 0.17 14.26 -5.79
C ALA A 97 1.48 14.88 -5.25
N THR A 98 1.71 14.80 -3.93
CA THR A 98 3.01 15.13 -3.32
C THR A 98 3.74 13.86 -2.91
N LEU A 99 5.07 13.92 -2.83
CA LEU A 99 5.88 12.83 -2.30
C LEU A 99 5.64 12.64 -0.80
N PRO A 100 5.79 11.41 -0.27
CA PRO A 100 5.78 11.17 1.17
C PRO A 100 6.89 11.95 1.86
N ASP A 101 6.72 12.15 3.17
CA ASP A 101 7.68 12.91 4.00
C ASP A 101 9.08 12.30 3.94
N GLN A 102 9.98 12.99 3.27
CA GLN A 102 11.39 12.59 3.14
C GLN A 102 12.20 12.79 4.44
N GLY A 103 11.62 13.41 5.47
CA GLY A 103 12.15 13.38 6.84
C GLY A 103 12.03 11.99 7.47
N LEU A 104 10.99 11.24 7.10
CA LEU A 104 10.69 9.88 7.59
C LEU A 104 11.18 8.78 6.65
N TRP A 105 11.19 9.03 5.33
CA TRP A 105 11.42 8.03 4.29
C TRP A 105 12.58 8.37 3.35
N ASN A 106 13.36 7.38 3.01
CA ASN A 106 14.24 7.40 1.85
C ASN A 106 13.44 6.88 0.64
N ILE A 107 13.42 7.67 -0.43
CA ILE A 107 12.87 7.23 -1.72
C ILE A 107 14.00 6.54 -2.49
N ILE A 108 13.81 5.28 -2.79
CA ILE A 108 14.80 4.49 -3.55
C ILE A 108 14.53 4.69 -5.04
N THR A 109 15.60 4.85 -5.81
CA THR A 109 15.53 5.06 -7.27
C THR A 109 16.50 4.16 -8.01
N GLY A 110 16.17 3.86 -9.27
CA GLY A 110 16.96 2.99 -10.15
C GLY A 110 16.41 1.57 -10.24
N ASN A 111 16.98 0.78 -11.14
CA ASN A 111 16.76 -0.66 -11.17
C ASN A 111 17.76 -1.33 -10.22
N LEU A 112 17.27 -2.09 -9.26
CA LEU A 112 18.12 -2.72 -8.23
C LEU A 112 18.79 -4.01 -8.73
N ASN A 113 18.35 -4.55 -9.86
CA ASN A 113 18.85 -5.80 -10.45
C ASN A 113 18.76 -7.00 -9.48
N VAL A 114 17.73 -7.03 -8.64
CA VAL A 114 17.46 -8.13 -7.71
C VAL A 114 16.28 -8.96 -8.21
N ASN A 115 16.21 -10.24 -7.86
CA ASN A 115 15.09 -11.16 -8.09
C ASN A 115 14.60 -11.27 -9.55
N GLY A 116 15.29 -10.69 -10.53
CA GLY A 116 14.82 -10.60 -11.93
C GLY A 116 13.70 -9.58 -12.13
N GLU A 117 13.53 -8.63 -11.21
CA GLU A 117 12.56 -7.55 -11.29
C GLU A 117 12.82 -6.62 -12.49
N LEU A 118 11.77 -6.06 -13.06
CA LEU A 118 11.84 -5.26 -14.29
C LEU A 118 11.78 -3.75 -14.04
N GLU A 119 11.14 -3.33 -12.94
CA GLU A 119 10.88 -1.92 -12.72
C GLU A 119 12.15 -1.11 -12.44
N THR A 120 12.08 0.14 -12.83
CA THR A 120 12.95 1.20 -12.34
C THR A 120 12.17 1.98 -11.28
N TYR A 121 12.60 1.95 -10.04
CA TYR A 121 12.03 2.76 -8.99
C TYR A 121 12.33 4.24 -9.21
N THR A 122 11.36 5.12 -8.93
CA THR A 122 11.48 6.56 -9.18
C THR A 122 11.05 7.40 -7.99
N SER A 123 11.49 8.66 -7.98
CA SER A 123 10.99 9.71 -7.08
C SER A 123 9.85 10.53 -7.70
N SER A 124 9.20 10.01 -8.73
CA SER A 124 8.06 10.67 -9.38
C SER A 124 6.79 10.49 -8.55
N THR A 125 6.01 11.55 -8.40
CA THR A 125 4.67 11.47 -7.80
C THR A 125 3.69 10.60 -8.62
N LYS A 126 4.06 10.22 -9.83
CA LYS A 126 3.33 9.23 -10.63
C LYS A 126 3.43 7.82 -10.00
N ASN A 127 4.57 7.50 -9.37
CA ASN A 127 4.83 6.19 -8.76
C ASN A 127 4.65 6.18 -7.24
N LEU A 128 4.96 7.31 -6.58
CA LEU A 128 4.88 7.47 -5.12
C LEU A 128 4.18 8.77 -4.80
N GLN A 129 3.02 8.72 -4.17
CA GLN A 129 2.33 9.94 -3.80
C GLN A 129 1.45 9.79 -2.55
N ASN A 130 1.32 10.90 -1.83
CA ASN A 130 0.21 11.08 -0.90
C ASN A 130 -1.08 11.24 -1.71
N SER A 131 -2.15 10.55 -1.30
CA SER A 131 -3.45 10.59 -1.99
C SER A 131 -4.22 11.90 -1.78
N GLY A 132 -3.85 12.67 -0.74
CA GLY A 132 -4.66 13.78 -0.21
C GLY A 132 -5.76 13.32 0.75
N GLY A 133 -5.97 12.00 0.89
CA GLY A 133 -6.88 11.37 1.86
C GLY A 133 -6.14 10.65 2.99
N SER A 134 -4.93 11.11 3.32
CA SER A 134 -4.06 10.54 4.37
C SER A 134 -3.62 9.10 4.10
N THR A 135 -3.36 8.76 2.83
CA THR A 135 -2.78 7.47 2.42
C THR A 135 -1.61 7.66 1.47
N LEU A 136 -0.73 6.66 1.43
CA LEU A 136 0.34 6.54 0.43
C LEU A 136 -0.12 5.63 -0.70
N GLN A 137 0.09 6.05 -1.93
CA GLN A 137 -0.14 5.25 -3.13
C GLN A 137 1.19 4.91 -3.80
N ILE A 138 1.46 3.62 -3.97
CA ILE A 138 2.62 3.08 -4.68
C ILE A 138 2.10 2.44 -5.97
N VAL A 139 2.41 3.07 -7.10
CA VAL A 139 1.73 2.81 -8.37
C VAL A 139 2.71 2.34 -9.44
N PRO A 140 2.60 1.10 -9.93
CA PRO A 140 3.41 0.63 -11.06
C PRO A 140 2.84 1.16 -12.38
N TRP A 141 3.70 1.66 -13.27
CA TRP A 141 3.33 2.15 -14.59
C TRP A 141 4.19 1.53 -15.67
N ARG A 142 3.58 1.25 -16.83
CA ARG A 142 4.34 0.96 -18.05
C ARG A 142 5.08 2.21 -18.51
N ASP A 143 6.35 2.02 -18.83
CA ASP A 143 7.21 3.11 -19.31
C ASP A 143 8.27 2.55 -20.25
N SER A 144 8.09 2.76 -21.54
CA SER A 144 9.01 2.29 -22.57
C SER A 144 10.36 3.02 -22.59
N SER A 145 10.50 4.09 -21.81
CA SER A 145 11.76 4.84 -21.71
C SER A 145 12.79 4.18 -20.78
N VAL A 146 12.38 3.21 -19.96
CA VAL A 146 13.28 2.46 -19.07
C VAL A 146 13.47 1.03 -19.56
N SER A 147 14.64 0.44 -19.24
CA SER A 147 15.08 -0.86 -19.77
C SER A 147 14.08 -2.00 -19.56
N GLY A 148 13.49 -2.08 -18.37
CA GLY A 148 12.51 -3.15 -18.04
C GLY A 148 11.08 -2.82 -18.47
N GLY A 149 10.82 -1.64 -19.06
CA GLY A 149 9.50 -1.22 -19.55
C GLY A 149 8.50 -0.87 -18.45
N TRP A 150 8.96 -0.71 -17.19
CA TRP A 150 8.12 -0.39 -16.03
C TRP A 150 8.81 0.58 -15.07
N THR A 151 8.03 1.48 -14.50
CA THR A 151 8.43 2.29 -13.34
C THR A 151 7.55 1.98 -12.15
N SER A 152 8.08 2.10 -10.93
CA SER A 152 7.35 1.88 -9.70
C SER A 152 7.93 2.70 -8.55
N GLY A 153 7.44 2.46 -7.33
CA GLY A 153 7.88 3.12 -6.12
C GLY A 153 8.41 2.17 -5.06
N ARG A 154 9.47 2.60 -4.35
CA ARG A 154 10.02 1.94 -3.16
C ARG A 154 10.43 2.97 -2.13
N LEU A 155 9.99 2.73 -0.89
CA LEU A 155 10.34 3.51 0.29
C LEU A 155 11.08 2.66 1.30
N GLU A 156 12.06 3.26 1.95
CA GLU A 156 12.74 2.69 3.12
C GLU A 156 12.68 3.69 4.27
N SER A 157 12.24 3.25 5.46
CA SER A 157 12.18 4.15 6.60
C SER A 157 13.56 4.59 7.04
N LYS A 158 13.68 5.86 7.44
CA LYS A 158 14.85 6.35 8.19
C LYS A 158 14.79 5.91 9.65
N TYR A 159 13.58 5.66 10.12
CA TYR A 159 13.33 5.11 11.44
C TYR A 159 13.78 3.65 11.52
N THR A 160 14.45 3.32 12.59
CA THR A 160 14.81 1.95 12.97
C THR A 160 14.24 1.64 14.35
N PHE A 161 13.96 0.38 14.61
CA PHE A 161 13.55 -0.08 15.94
C PHE A 161 14.22 -1.41 16.26
N THR A 162 14.42 -1.67 17.53
CA THR A 162 14.83 -2.99 18.05
C THR A 162 13.69 -3.52 18.90
N PRO A 163 13.21 -4.76 18.69
CA PRO A 163 12.24 -5.38 19.58
C PRO A 163 12.70 -5.36 21.02
N VAL A 164 11.85 -4.91 21.94
CA VAL A 164 12.24 -4.59 23.31
C VAL A 164 12.31 -5.86 24.18
N ALA A 165 13.44 -6.08 24.84
CA ALA A 165 13.61 -7.19 25.78
C ALA A 165 12.60 -7.12 26.94
N GLY A 166 12.01 -8.24 27.31
CA GLY A 166 11.02 -8.35 28.39
C GLY A 166 9.62 -7.87 28.00
N LYS A 167 9.38 -7.52 26.73
CA LYS A 167 8.10 -6.96 26.26
C LYS A 167 7.66 -7.58 24.94
N MET A 168 6.43 -7.28 24.57
CA MET A 168 5.96 -7.43 23.18
C MET A 168 6.22 -6.15 22.41
N THR A 169 6.71 -6.29 21.19
CA THR A 169 6.82 -5.22 20.19
C THR A 169 5.90 -5.55 19.03
N LEU A 170 5.07 -4.60 18.60
CA LEU A 170 4.08 -4.77 17.56
C LEU A 170 4.38 -3.78 16.43
N VAL A 171 4.39 -4.27 15.20
CA VAL A 171 4.43 -3.47 13.96
C VAL A 171 3.18 -3.76 13.16
N GLU A 172 2.55 -2.71 12.63
CA GLU A 172 1.28 -2.84 11.93
C GLU A 172 1.16 -1.82 10.81
N SER A 173 0.54 -2.25 9.72
CA SER A 173 0.14 -1.40 8.61
C SER A 173 -1.26 -1.76 8.13
N GLN A 174 -2.03 -0.78 7.67
CA GLN A 174 -3.28 -0.99 6.98
C GLN A 174 -3.07 -0.79 5.48
N ILE A 175 -3.38 -1.82 4.69
CA ILE A 175 -3.06 -1.89 3.27
C ILE A 175 -4.27 -2.36 2.48
N ARG A 176 -4.46 -1.76 1.29
CA ARG A 176 -5.36 -2.26 0.26
C ARG A 176 -4.67 -2.32 -1.10
N PHE A 177 -5.29 -3.02 -2.04
CA PHE A 177 -4.81 -3.14 -3.41
C PHE A 177 -5.74 -2.43 -4.39
N GLY A 178 -5.20 -1.99 -5.51
CA GLY A 178 -5.97 -1.36 -6.58
C GLY A 178 -7.01 -2.31 -7.19
N GLY A 179 -8.07 -1.76 -7.76
CA GLY A 179 -9.28 -2.49 -8.16
C GLY A 179 -9.23 -3.21 -9.52
N ASN A 180 -8.08 -3.32 -10.20
CA ASN A 180 -7.97 -4.14 -11.40
C ASN A 180 -8.33 -5.60 -11.09
N ALA A 181 -8.92 -6.30 -12.05
CA ALA A 181 -9.17 -7.73 -11.93
C ALA A 181 -7.88 -8.50 -11.63
N ILE A 182 -7.98 -9.58 -10.86
CA ILE A 182 -6.84 -10.44 -10.50
C ILE A 182 -6.06 -10.88 -11.76
N SER A 183 -6.79 -11.31 -12.80
CA SER A 183 -6.19 -11.73 -14.08
C SER A 183 -5.42 -10.63 -14.83
N ALA A 184 -5.60 -9.38 -14.45
CA ALA A 184 -4.92 -8.22 -15.04
C ALA A 184 -3.72 -7.74 -14.20
N LYS A 185 -3.27 -8.51 -13.20
CA LYS A 185 -2.16 -8.15 -12.32
C LYS A 185 -0.97 -9.10 -12.41
N LYS A 186 -0.87 -9.88 -13.49
CA LYS A 186 0.28 -10.78 -13.68
C LYS A 186 1.60 -10.03 -13.59
N GLY A 187 2.54 -10.54 -12.79
CA GLY A 187 3.84 -9.92 -12.55
C GLY A 187 3.81 -8.75 -11.56
N ILE A 188 2.67 -8.35 -11.00
CA ILE A 188 2.60 -7.30 -9.97
C ILE A 188 2.86 -7.92 -8.60
N TRP A 189 3.77 -7.32 -7.84
CA TRP A 189 4.29 -7.85 -6.57
C TRP A 189 4.42 -6.73 -5.52
N PRO A 190 3.35 -6.41 -4.80
CA PRO A 190 3.39 -5.48 -3.67
C PRO A 190 3.94 -6.16 -2.42
N ALA A 191 4.72 -5.40 -1.63
CA ALA A 191 5.34 -5.86 -0.39
C ALA A 191 5.34 -4.79 0.71
N PHE A 192 5.08 -5.25 1.94
CA PHE A 192 5.38 -4.58 3.20
C PHE A 192 6.26 -5.49 4.03
N TRP A 193 7.49 -5.06 4.29
CA TRP A 193 8.53 -5.90 4.84
C TRP A 193 9.55 -5.12 5.66
N MET A 194 10.50 -5.80 6.25
CA MET A 194 11.56 -5.24 7.08
C MET A 194 12.89 -5.91 6.78
N LEU A 195 13.97 -5.13 6.81
CA LEU A 195 15.34 -5.62 6.78
C LEU A 195 16.08 -5.25 8.07
N GLY A 196 16.99 -6.10 8.47
CA GLY A 196 17.96 -5.77 9.53
C GLY A 196 18.83 -4.59 9.10
N ASP A 197 18.93 -3.54 9.96
CA ASP A 197 19.65 -2.32 9.65
C ASP A 197 21.15 -2.56 9.42
N SER A 198 21.67 -3.71 9.85
CA SER A 198 23.05 -4.13 9.61
C SER A 198 23.42 -4.23 8.13
N ILE A 199 22.43 -4.37 7.21
CA ILE A 199 22.66 -4.36 5.77
C ILE A 199 23.22 -2.99 5.31
N ARG A 200 22.80 -1.90 5.95
CA ARG A 200 23.30 -0.54 5.70
C ARG A 200 24.73 -0.34 6.22
N HIS A 201 25.23 -1.30 6.99
CA HIS A 201 26.53 -1.29 7.65
C HIS A 201 27.44 -2.43 7.17
N GLY A 202 27.12 -3.05 6.04
CA GLY A 202 27.98 -4.02 5.36
C GLY A 202 27.67 -5.50 5.63
N THR A 203 26.64 -5.84 6.43
CA THR A 203 26.17 -7.22 6.54
C THR A 203 25.35 -7.56 5.29
N GLY A 204 25.75 -8.60 4.55
CA GLY A 204 25.01 -9.02 3.35
C GLY A 204 23.67 -9.67 3.66
N TRP A 205 22.81 -9.73 2.65
CA TRP A 205 21.60 -10.54 2.67
C TRP A 205 21.96 -12.02 2.45
N PRO A 206 21.27 -12.99 3.12
CA PRO A 206 20.19 -12.84 4.10
C PRO A 206 20.66 -12.75 5.56
N ALA A 207 21.96 -12.68 5.83
CA ALA A 207 22.54 -12.66 7.19
C ALA A 207 22.08 -11.45 8.01
N CYS A 208 21.72 -10.34 7.35
CA CYS A 208 21.14 -9.17 8.05
C CYS A 208 19.79 -9.45 8.68
N GLY A 209 19.07 -10.50 8.24
CA GLY A 209 17.70 -10.81 8.62
C GLY A 209 16.67 -10.00 7.80
N GLU A 210 15.62 -10.69 7.34
CA GLU A 210 14.47 -10.10 6.63
C GLU A 210 13.18 -10.70 7.15
N LEU A 211 12.15 -9.88 7.28
CA LEU A 211 10.82 -10.29 7.72
C LEU A 211 9.76 -9.67 6.80
N ASP A 212 9.14 -10.49 5.97
CA ASP A 212 8.05 -10.06 5.10
C ASP A 212 6.76 -10.14 5.88
N VAL A 213 6.14 -8.98 6.12
CA VAL A 213 4.88 -8.91 6.89
C VAL A 213 3.70 -9.21 5.98
N LEU A 214 3.77 -8.72 4.74
CA LEU A 214 2.82 -8.97 3.66
C LEU A 214 3.56 -8.97 2.33
N GLU A 215 3.43 -10.04 1.59
CA GLU A 215 3.66 -10.08 0.16
C GLU A 215 2.46 -10.70 -0.54
N THR A 216 2.17 -10.29 -1.77
CA THR A 216 1.26 -10.99 -2.66
C THR A 216 1.75 -10.85 -4.09
N VAL A 217 1.41 -11.80 -4.96
CA VAL A 217 1.86 -11.82 -6.35
C VAL A 217 0.69 -12.05 -7.29
N ASN A 218 0.76 -11.43 -8.49
CA ASN A 218 -0.19 -11.70 -9.58
C ASN A 218 -1.64 -11.34 -9.22
N GLY A 219 -1.85 -10.45 -8.26
CA GLY A 219 -3.17 -10.10 -7.74
C GLY A 219 -3.87 -11.23 -7.00
N GLN A 220 -3.20 -12.34 -6.70
CA GLN A 220 -3.77 -13.44 -5.93
C GLN A 220 -4.23 -12.94 -4.56
N LEU A 221 -5.43 -13.36 -4.15
CA LEU A 221 -5.96 -13.08 -2.83
C LEU A 221 -5.35 -14.02 -1.79
N THR A 222 -4.01 -14.02 -1.72
CA THR A 222 -3.20 -14.76 -0.77
C THR A 222 -2.09 -13.86 -0.28
N GLY A 223 -2.03 -13.63 1.03
CA GLY A 223 -0.95 -12.91 1.68
C GLY A 223 0.07 -13.88 2.24
N TYR A 224 1.34 -13.60 2.02
CA TYR A 224 2.47 -14.38 2.51
C TYR A 224 3.22 -13.58 3.57
N GLY A 225 3.64 -14.26 4.63
CA GLY A 225 4.58 -13.76 5.62
C GLY A 225 5.77 -14.69 5.69
N THR A 226 6.99 -14.16 5.57
CA THR A 226 8.20 -14.98 5.39
C THR A 226 9.33 -14.48 6.30
N VAL A 227 10.24 -15.39 6.64
CA VAL A 227 11.51 -15.09 7.31
C VAL A 227 12.64 -15.51 6.39
N HIS A 228 13.56 -14.58 6.11
CA HIS A 228 14.82 -14.85 5.43
C HIS A 228 16.00 -14.60 6.37
N CYS A 229 16.93 -15.55 6.44
CA CYS A 229 18.04 -15.45 7.36
C CYS A 229 19.22 -16.35 7.01
N ASP A 230 20.33 -16.16 7.73
CA ASP A 230 21.51 -17.00 7.72
C ASP A 230 22.34 -16.88 6.43
N VAL A 231 22.30 -17.86 5.54
CA VAL A 231 23.16 -17.94 4.35
C VAL A 231 22.39 -18.34 3.10
N TYR A 232 22.76 -17.76 1.96
CA TYR A 232 22.26 -18.14 0.65
C TYR A 232 23.35 -18.89 -0.15
N PRO A 233 23.02 -19.97 -0.87
CA PRO A 233 21.72 -20.68 -0.88
C PRO A 233 21.56 -21.60 0.33
N GLY A 234 20.32 -21.88 0.72
CA GLY A 234 19.98 -22.84 1.77
C GLY A 234 20.00 -22.23 3.16
N GLY A 235 20.90 -22.64 4.03
CA GLY A 235 20.94 -22.17 5.43
C GLY A 235 19.74 -22.59 6.27
N ILE A 236 19.63 -22.01 7.47
CA ILE A 236 18.59 -22.33 8.46
C ILE A 236 17.20 -21.93 7.93
N CYS A 237 17.13 -20.83 7.20
CA CYS A 237 15.87 -20.33 6.63
C CYS A 237 15.54 -20.89 5.23
N ASN A 238 16.32 -21.87 4.71
CA ASN A 238 16.07 -22.52 3.42
C ASN A 238 16.05 -21.52 2.25
N GLU A 239 17.08 -20.65 2.20
CA GLU A 239 17.18 -19.61 1.16
C GLU A 239 17.41 -20.21 -0.24
N GLY A 240 16.78 -19.72 -1.33
CA GLY A 240 15.93 -18.48 -1.46
C GLY A 240 14.41 -18.64 -1.33
N ASN A 241 13.88 -19.57 -0.49
CA ASN A 241 12.43 -19.64 -0.27
C ASN A 241 12.02 -19.00 1.06
N GLY A 242 12.93 -18.95 2.04
CA GLY A 242 12.60 -18.55 3.39
C GLY A 242 11.79 -19.58 4.17
N ILE A 243 11.38 -19.21 5.38
CA ILE A 243 10.41 -19.95 6.20
C ILE A 243 9.12 -19.14 6.24
N GLY A 244 8.11 -19.54 5.47
CA GLY A 244 6.89 -18.77 5.30
C GLY A 244 5.61 -19.47 5.77
N GLY A 245 4.58 -18.64 5.93
CA GLY A 245 3.18 -19.01 6.08
C GLY A 245 2.31 -18.13 5.19
N ASN A 246 1.04 -18.49 4.99
CA ASN A 246 0.13 -17.72 4.16
C ASN A 246 -1.30 -17.72 4.71
N ILE A 247 -2.10 -16.77 4.21
CA ILE A 247 -3.51 -16.62 4.54
C ILE A 247 -4.30 -16.13 3.32
N GLY A 248 -5.53 -16.59 3.16
CA GLY A 248 -6.44 -16.05 2.16
C GLY A 248 -6.84 -14.62 2.51
N ILE A 249 -6.74 -13.70 1.55
CA ILE A 249 -7.20 -12.31 1.67
C ILE A 249 -8.67 -12.28 1.22
N PRO A 250 -9.62 -11.75 2.02
CA PRO A 250 -11.04 -11.75 1.67
C PRO A 250 -11.35 -10.99 0.38
N ASP A 251 -10.71 -9.85 0.16
CA ASP A 251 -10.89 -8.98 -1.01
C ASP A 251 -9.67 -8.05 -1.21
N GLN A 252 -9.75 -7.10 -2.13
CA GLN A 252 -8.70 -6.12 -2.38
C GLN A 252 -8.82 -4.86 -1.52
N GLY A 253 -9.76 -4.82 -0.57
CA GLY A 253 -10.03 -3.71 0.32
C GLY A 253 -8.98 -3.53 1.43
N TRP A 254 -9.35 -2.75 2.43
CA TRP A 254 -8.48 -2.44 3.55
C TRP A 254 -8.38 -3.62 4.53
N HIS A 255 -7.16 -4.15 4.69
CA HIS A 255 -6.81 -5.16 5.69
C HIS A 255 -5.65 -4.70 6.55
N THR A 256 -5.64 -5.14 7.81
CA THR A 256 -4.59 -4.85 8.78
C THR A 256 -3.58 -5.97 8.80
N TRP A 257 -2.33 -5.66 8.52
CA TRP A 257 -1.20 -6.58 8.52
C TRP A 257 -0.29 -6.28 9.69
N ARG A 258 -0.03 -7.28 10.52
CA ARG A 258 0.67 -7.11 11.79
C ARG A 258 1.70 -8.21 12.01
N ILE A 259 2.81 -7.82 12.62
CA ILE A 259 3.82 -8.72 13.16
C ILE A 259 4.05 -8.37 14.63
N ILE A 260 4.17 -9.39 15.48
CA ILE A 260 4.42 -9.25 16.92
C ILE A 260 5.68 -10.01 17.28
N PHE A 261 6.64 -9.31 17.89
CA PHE A 261 7.82 -9.89 18.53
C PHE A 261 7.50 -10.08 20.01
N ASP A 262 7.44 -11.31 20.47
CA ASP A 262 7.26 -11.62 21.90
C ASP A 262 8.60 -11.97 22.54
N ARG A 263 9.16 -11.02 23.27
CA ARG A 263 10.42 -11.14 23.99
C ARG A 263 10.24 -11.08 25.52
N ARG A 264 9.05 -11.43 26.01
CA ARG A 264 8.76 -11.44 27.46
C ARG A 264 9.51 -12.51 28.23
N SER A 265 9.98 -13.53 27.55
CA SER A 265 10.83 -14.55 28.14
C SER A 265 12.29 -14.09 28.21
N ASN A 266 13.00 -14.54 29.25
CA ASN A 266 14.46 -14.41 29.34
C ASN A 266 15.21 -15.52 28.59
N ASN A 267 14.50 -16.43 27.94
CA ASN A 267 15.05 -17.49 27.11
C ASN A 267 14.75 -17.23 25.64
N TRP A 268 15.76 -16.88 24.88
CA TRP A 268 15.63 -16.57 23.45
C TRP A 268 14.97 -17.70 22.63
N GLN A 269 15.12 -18.96 23.04
CA GLN A 269 14.54 -20.12 22.36
C GLN A 269 13.00 -20.12 22.44
N THR A 270 12.43 -19.49 23.46
CA THR A 270 10.97 -19.38 23.67
C THR A 270 10.40 -18.05 23.20
N GLU A 271 11.23 -17.10 22.76
CA GLU A 271 10.78 -15.91 22.08
C GLU A 271 10.13 -16.30 20.73
N SER A 272 9.23 -15.45 20.24
CA SER A 272 8.54 -15.70 18.97
C SER A 272 8.33 -14.43 18.15
N ILE A 273 8.21 -14.62 16.85
CA ILE A 273 7.74 -13.63 15.88
C ILE A 273 6.48 -14.21 15.24
N THR A 274 5.36 -13.47 15.27
CA THR A 274 4.05 -13.98 14.87
C THR A 274 3.36 -13.00 13.92
N TRP A 275 2.81 -13.50 12.82
CA TRP A 275 2.12 -12.74 11.77
C TRP A 275 0.61 -12.85 11.88
N PHE A 276 -0.07 -11.74 11.61
CA PHE A 276 -1.53 -11.64 11.66
C PHE A 276 -2.06 -10.83 10.48
N MET A 277 -3.23 -11.22 9.98
CA MET A 277 -4.08 -10.40 9.12
C MET A 277 -5.44 -10.23 9.79
N ASP A 278 -5.91 -8.99 9.96
CA ASP A 278 -7.19 -8.65 10.61
C ASP A 278 -7.36 -9.33 11.98
N GLY A 279 -6.26 -9.48 12.72
CA GLY A 279 -6.23 -10.16 14.02
C GLY A 279 -6.16 -11.68 13.96
N GLN A 280 -6.26 -12.30 12.79
CA GLN A 280 -6.09 -13.74 12.62
C GLN A 280 -4.62 -14.09 12.43
N GLN A 281 -4.08 -14.92 13.34
CA GLN A 281 -2.71 -15.47 13.20
C GLN A 281 -2.63 -16.41 12.00
N PHE A 282 -1.56 -16.31 11.21
CA PHE A 282 -1.34 -17.20 10.07
C PHE A 282 0.08 -17.78 9.98
N HIS A 283 1.06 -17.16 10.66
CA HIS A 283 2.42 -17.69 10.71
C HIS A 283 3.06 -17.41 12.07
N GLN A 284 4.03 -18.24 12.47
CA GLN A 284 4.86 -18.02 13.64
C GLN A 284 6.19 -18.71 13.49
N ILE A 285 7.25 -18.04 13.91
CA ILE A 285 8.60 -18.61 14.08
C ILE A 285 9.06 -18.41 15.53
N THR A 286 9.83 -19.34 16.06
CA THR A 286 10.39 -19.26 17.41
C THR A 286 11.90 -19.37 17.39
N GLY A 287 12.56 -18.86 18.44
CA GLY A 287 14.01 -19.03 18.60
C GLY A 287 14.43 -20.50 18.58
N SER A 288 13.63 -21.39 19.16
CA SER A 288 13.88 -22.84 19.13
C SER A 288 13.79 -23.43 17.71
N ARG A 289 12.93 -22.89 16.84
CA ARG A 289 12.84 -23.32 15.43
C ARG A 289 14.08 -22.91 14.64
N ILE A 290 14.61 -21.73 14.88
CA ILE A 290 15.87 -21.23 14.29
C ILE A 290 17.05 -22.00 14.88
N ASN A 291 17.02 -22.31 16.14
CA ASN A 291 18.03 -23.09 16.89
C ASN A 291 19.48 -22.59 16.71
N ASN A 292 19.64 -21.31 16.43
CA ASN A 292 20.93 -20.61 16.36
C ASN A 292 20.72 -19.19 16.92
N GLN A 293 21.35 -18.90 18.06
CA GLN A 293 21.15 -17.65 18.76
C GLN A 293 21.65 -16.43 17.95
N ALA A 294 22.74 -16.55 17.21
CA ALA A 294 23.28 -15.46 16.42
C ALA A 294 22.33 -15.08 15.28
N VAL A 295 21.75 -16.09 14.62
CA VAL A 295 20.73 -15.89 13.57
C VAL A 295 19.43 -15.37 14.17
N TRP A 296 18.98 -15.88 15.33
CA TRP A 296 17.81 -15.33 16.02
C TRP A 296 18.00 -13.87 16.41
N ASN A 297 19.20 -13.50 16.83
CA ASN A 297 19.53 -12.13 17.19
C ASN A 297 19.39 -11.17 15.98
N SER A 298 19.74 -11.57 14.76
CA SER A 298 19.55 -10.73 13.57
C SER A 298 18.08 -10.49 13.28
N LEU A 299 17.19 -11.42 13.61
CA LEU A 299 15.74 -11.35 13.37
C LEU A 299 14.97 -10.63 14.49
N CYS A 300 15.38 -10.80 15.75
CA CYS A 300 14.56 -10.44 16.90
C CYS A 300 15.23 -9.51 17.92
N HIS A 301 16.58 -9.37 17.88
CA HIS A 301 17.34 -8.60 18.87
C HIS A 301 18.12 -7.43 18.25
N SER A 302 18.08 -7.28 16.94
CA SER A 302 18.82 -6.26 16.18
C SER A 302 17.89 -5.18 15.63
N PRO A 303 18.44 -3.98 15.34
CA PRO A 303 17.65 -2.93 14.67
C PRO A 303 17.14 -3.37 13.30
N MET A 304 15.88 -3.05 13.01
CA MET A 304 15.22 -3.27 11.72
C MET A 304 14.60 -1.97 11.21
N TYR A 305 14.42 -1.87 9.90
CA TYR A 305 13.73 -0.77 9.26
C TYR A 305 12.65 -1.26 8.30
N PHE A 306 11.69 -0.40 7.96
CA PHE A 306 10.52 -0.73 7.16
C PHE A 306 10.75 -0.47 5.68
N LEU A 307 10.17 -1.33 4.84
CA LEU A 307 10.16 -1.19 3.40
C LEU A 307 8.73 -1.34 2.86
N LEU A 308 8.41 -0.51 1.87
CA LEU A 308 7.15 -0.52 1.13
C LEU A 308 7.46 -0.39 -0.35
N ASN A 309 7.04 -1.33 -1.18
CA ASN A 309 7.23 -1.24 -2.62
C ASN A 309 6.16 -2.03 -3.40
N VAL A 310 6.09 -1.76 -4.68
CA VAL A 310 5.45 -2.63 -5.66
C VAL A 310 6.51 -3.00 -6.70
N ALA A 311 6.99 -4.23 -6.66
CA ALA A 311 7.86 -4.78 -7.70
C ALA A 311 7.05 -5.21 -8.93
N VAL A 312 7.69 -5.32 -10.07
CA VAL A 312 7.07 -5.75 -11.33
C VAL A 312 7.94 -6.79 -12.01
N GLY A 313 7.38 -7.96 -12.27
CA GLY A 313 8.14 -9.12 -12.74
C GLY A 313 8.95 -9.76 -11.63
N GLY A 314 9.79 -10.70 -12.00
CA GLY A 314 10.68 -11.37 -11.07
C GLY A 314 10.55 -12.89 -11.11
N ASN A 315 11.49 -13.55 -10.44
CA ASN A 315 11.59 -15.02 -10.43
C ASN A 315 10.37 -15.69 -9.79
N TRP A 316 9.74 -15.03 -8.83
CA TRP A 316 8.59 -15.58 -8.13
C TRP A 316 7.26 -15.28 -8.83
N PRO A 317 6.86 -14.03 -9.12
CA PRO A 317 5.59 -13.75 -9.79
C PRO A 317 5.60 -14.14 -11.28
N GLY A 318 6.77 -14.34 -11.87
CA GLY A 318 6.94 -14.36 -13.32
C GLY A 318 6.83 -12.95 -13.90
N TYR A 319 6.66 -12.87 -15.21
CA TYR A 319 6.72 -11.58 -15.91
C TYR A 319 5.34 -11.10 -16.36
N PRO A 320 5.10 -9.77 -16.34
CA PRO A 320 3.90 -9.19 -16.91
C PRO A 320 3.77 -9.50 -18.40
N ASP A 321 2.55 -9.58 -18.91
CA ASP A 321 2.25 -9.81 -20.31
C ASP A 321 1.26 -8.76 -20.86
N GLY A 322 0.68 -9.03 -22.03
CA GLY A 322 -0.27 -8.13 -22.68
C GLY A 322 -1.59 -7.93 -21.90
N THR A 323 -1.90 -8.79 -20.93
CA THR A 323 -3.09 -8.67 -20.07
C THR A 323 -2.85 -7.84 -18.83
N THR A 324 -1.57 -7.67 -18.42
CA THR A 324 -1.22 -6.93 -17.22
C THR A 324 -1.57 -5.46 -17.39
N GLN A 325 -2.38 -4.93 -16.50
CA GLN A 325 -2.74 -3.51 -16.42
C GLN A 325 -1.87 -2.80 -15.40
N ASP A 326 -1.48 -1.58 -15.73
CA ASP A 326 -0.71 -0.68 -14.88
C ASP A 326 -1.61 0.32 -14.13
N GLY A 327 -1.01 1.29 -13.47
CA GLY A 327 -1.68 2.40 -12.84
C GLY A 327 -2.36 2.07 -11.51
N TYR A 328 -3.26 2.94 -11.09
CA TYR A 328 -3.91 2.87 -9.78
C TYR A 328 -4.69 1.57 -9.54
N GLY A 329 -5.16 0.92 -10.61
CA GLY A 329 -5.82 -0.39 -10.49
C GLY A 329 -4.89 -1.52 -10.07
N SER A 330 -3.57 -1.34 -10.17
CA SER A 330 -2.54 -2.31 -9.77
C SER A 330 -1.66 -1.81 -8.62
N MET A 331 -2.03 -0.69 -7.98
CA MET A 331 -1.29 -0.08 -6.85
C MET A 331 -1.37 -0.90 -5.57
N MET A 332 -0.44 -0.63 -4.67
CA MET A 332 -0.59 -0.82 -3.23
C MET A 332 -0.89 0.53 -2.59
N GLU A 333 -1.91 0.60 -1.73
CA GLU A 333 -2.22 1.80 -0.97
C GLU A 333 -2.13 1.51 0.52
N VAL A 334 -1.43 2.42 1.24
CA VAL A 334 -1.10 2.26 2.65
C VAL A 334 -1.76 3.38 3.45
N GLY A 335 -2.61 3.04 4.41
CA GLY A 335 -3.30 3.98 5.29
C GLY A 335 -2.37 4.52 6.37
N TYR A 336 -1.71 3.64 7.07
CA TYR A 336 -0.69 3.97 8.06
C TYR A 336 0.33 2.83 8.19
N LEU A 337 1.48 3.15 8.79
CA LEU A 337 2.43 2.19 9.33
C LEU A 337 2.82 2.64 10.73
N ALA A 338 2.77 1.74 11.72
CA ALA A 338 3.01 2.09 13.10
C ALA A 338 3.77 1.01 13.88
N HIS A 339 4.54 1.46 14.87
CA HIS A 339 5.30 0.64 15.80
C HIS A 339 4.85 0.92 17.23
N TYR A 340 4.63 -0.15 17.99
CA TYR A 340 4.16 -0.11 19.37
C TYR A 340 5.03 -0.99 20.26
N THR A 341 5.13 -0.61 21.51
CA THR A 341 5.76 -1.43 22.56
C THR A 341 4.77 -1.63 23.71
N GLN A 342 4.70 -2.83 24.24
CA GLN A 342 3.92 -3.14 25.43
C GLN A 342 4.34 -2.24 26.60
N GLN A 343 3.39 -1.81 27.40
CA GLN A 343 3.61 -0.96 28.60
C GLN A 343 4.43 -1.66 29.70
#